data_a303db10a8e41bd04f6bcfa94763cf98
#
_entry.id   a303db10a8e41bd04f6bcfa94763cf98
#
_cell.length_a   1.000
_cell.length_b   1.000
_cell.length_c   1.000
_cell.angle_alpha   90.00
_cell.angle_beta   90.00
_cell.angle_gamma   90.00
#
_symmetry.space_group_name_H-M   'P 1'
#
loop_
_entity.id
_entity.type
_entity.pdbx_description
1 polymer ?
#
loop_
_entity_poly.entity_id
_entity_poly.type
_entity_poly.pdbx_seq_one_letter_code
_entity_poly.pdbx_strand_id
1 'polypeptide(L)'
;MIPKNSAGNARKKEELTPVKAIIESSLFEYLSDIVSQYYDLGKLISVERNETGYVNISYHIQTLRGGERKQYILRCYRQGTHENKIKFEHALMKELPERGFDLAPRVVVTKDGSTYAKVPEKFAEGNWATCIAVFSYLPGEDRYSWDAPLCTSEELTNAAEVLALYHNTIFGWEGAGNWKEPRIIEQIPLMVKQWRAHVKNGGNSVFDLYFAEHSDYLLETLKESMHYPTRAVYDTLPHLAIHGDYHPGNLKFLNRKISGLFDFDWAKMDTRCFDVGLAIFYFCTSWEVNSDGNLLVDRVELFLDSYQKIEAEDGQELGPLTSPELESLPHLILASNAYVLDWTIGEFYTTHPDAEKYARYLQHGVRLMKWLGENWTSLMDLVLTKR
;
A
#
# COMPACT_ATOMS: atom_id res chain seq x y z
N MET A 1 27.70 -35.53 10.25
CA MET A 1 27.11 -35.77 8.92
C MET A 1 25.65 -35.44 9.00
N ILE A 2 25.28 -34.27 8.48
CA ILE A 2 23.90 -33.80 8.38
C ILE A 2 23.57 -33.74 6.88
N PRO A 3 22.50 -34.36 6.41
CA PRO A 3 22.18 -34.35 4.97
C PRO A 3 21.65 -32.99 4.53
N LYS A 4 22.23 -32.45 3.48
CA LYS A 4 21.72 -31.31 2.71
C LYS A 4 20.47 -31.76 1.95
N ASN A 5 19.30 -31.20 2.30
CA ASN A 5 18.13 -31.27 1.45
C ASN A 5 18.00 -29.95 0.66
N SER A 6 18.47 -29.99 -0.57
CA SER A 6 18.16 -29.01 -1.61
C SER A 6 16.84 -29.42 -2.25
N ALA A 7 15.73 -28.86 -1.79
CA ALA A 7 14.45 -28.96 -2.50
C ALA A 7 14.31 -27.73 -3.39
N GLY A 8 14.72 -27.85 -4.65
CA GLY A 8 14.34 -26.91 -5.70
C GLY A 8 12.84 -26.99 -5.91
N ASN A 9 12.15 -25.87 -5.68
CA ASN A 9 10.73 -25.71 -5.98
C ASN A 9 10.55 -25.61 -7.52
N ALA A 10 10.50 -26.77 -8.18
CA ALA A 10 10.00 -26.86 -9.55
C ALA A 10 8.48 -26.63 -9.47
N ARG A 11 8.02 -25.45 -9.89
CA ARG A 11 6.59 -25.20 -10.15
C ARG A 11 6.09 -26.30 -11.08
N LYS A 12 5.23 -27.19 -10.59
CA LYS A 12 4.46 -28.12 -11.41
C LYS A 12 3.64 -27.27 -12.35
N LYS A 13 3.82 -27.43 -13.66
CA LYS A 13 2.86 -26.95 -14.67
C LYS A 13 1.55 -27.68 -14.38
N GLU A 14 0.57 -26.99 -13.80
CA GLU A 14 -0.80 -27.49 -13.78
C GLU A 14 -1.27 -27.63 -15.22
N GLU A 15 -1.75 -28.82 -15.59
CA GLU A 15 -2.43 -29.01 -16.88
C GLU A 15 -3.72 -28.19 -16.86
N LEU A 16 -3.77 -27.20 -17.75
CA LEU A 16 -4.94 -26.32 -17.92
C LEU A 16 -6.16 -27.15 -18.29
N THR A 17 -7.25 -27.03 -17.55
CA THR A 17 -8.53 -27.55 -17.98
C THR A 17 -8.98 -26.83 -19.26
N PRO A 18 -9.74 -27.50 -20.19
CA PRO A 18 -10.18 -26.87 -21.43
C PRO A 18 -10.91 -25.52 -21.23
N VAL A 19 -11.66 -25.38 -20.14
CA VAL A 19 -12.38 -24.15 -19.79
C VAL A 19 -11.40 -23.03 -19.39
N LYS A 20 -10.39 -23.34 -18.58
CA LYS A 20 -9.35 -22.38 -18.17
C LYS A 20 -8.55 -21.89 -19.39
N ALA A 21 -8.23 -22.78 -20.33
CA ALA A 21 -7.53 -22.42 -21.57
C ALA A 21 -8.35 -21.50 -22.48
N ILE A 22 -9.68 -21.70 -22.57
CA ILE A 22 -10.58 -20.83 -23.34
C ILE A 22 -10.68 -19.45 -22.70
N ILE A 23 -10.80 -19.35 -21.40
CA ILE A 23 -10.85 -18.09 -20.66
C ILE A 23 -9.53 -17.31 -20.82
N GLU A 24 -8.39 -17.98 -20.71
CA GLU A 24 -7.08 -17.36 -20.91
C GLU A 24 -6.89 -16.86 -22.35
N SER A 25 -7.39 -17.61 -23.36
CA SER A 25 -7.34 -17.17 -24.76
C SER A 25 -8.20 -15.92 -25.00
N SER A 26 -9.43 -15.89 -24.48
CA SER A 26 -10.33 -14.74 -24.64
C SER A 26 -9.83 -13.49 -23.90
N LEU A 27 -9.20 -13.66 -22.74
CA LEU A 27 -8.54 -12.58 -22.00
C LEU A 27 -7.35 -12.01 -22.78
N PHE A 28 -6.50 -12.89 -23.32
CA PHE A 28 -5.36 -12.47 -24.12
C PHE A 28 -5.79 -11.68 -25.35
N GLU A 29 -6.80 -12.16 -26.10
CA GLU A 29 -7.34 -11.46 -27.27
C GLU A 29 -7.88 -10.08 -26.89
N TYR A 30 -8.68 -10.00 -25.83
CA TYR A 30 -9.22 -8.73 -25.33
C TYR A 30 -8.14 -7.73 -24.94
N LEU A 31 -7.13 -8.14 -24.14
CA LEU A 31 -6.04 -7.26 -23.75
C LEU A 31 -5.14 -6.89 -24.94
N SER A 32 -4.99 -7.79 -25.92
CA SER A 32 -4.29 -7.51 -27.17
C SER A 32 -4.98 -6.42 -27.99
N ASP A 33 -6.32 -6.46 -28.06
CA ASP A 33 -7.12 -5.43 -28.74
C ASP A 33 -6.97 -4.07 -28.03
N ILE A 34 -7.06 -4.05 -26.68
CA ILE A 34 -6.87 -2.84 -25.89
C ILE A 34 -5.47 -2.25 -26.11
N VAL A 35 -4.41 -3.06 -25.98
CA VAL A 35 -3.03 -2.61 -26.20
C VAL A 35 -2.88 -2.07 -27.61
N SER A 36 -3.38 -2.75 -28.62
CA SER A 36 -3.26 -2.31 -30.00
C SER A 36 -4.10 -1.07 -30.33
N GLN A 37 -5.27 -0.93 -29.72
CA GLN A 37 -6.17 0.21 -29.96
C GLN A 37 -5.67 1.49 -29.27
N TYR A 38 -5.30 1.39 -28.00
CA TYR A 38 -5.04 2.57 -27.16
C TYR A 38 -3.56 2.91 -27.01
N TYR A 39 -2.64 1.96 -27.13
CA TYR A 39 -1.21 2.16 -26.86
C TYR A 39 -0.32 1.88 -28.07
N ASP A 40 0.82 2.55 -28.14
CA ASP A 40 1.86 2.32 -29.14
C ASP A 40 3.00 1.45 -28.59
N LEU A 41 2.68 0.25 -28.11
CA LEU A 41 3.61 -0.67 -27.45
C LEU A 41 4.10 -1.82 -28.35
N GLY A 42 3.55 -1.93 -29.58
CA GLY A 42 3.77 -3.07 -30.46
C GLY A 42 2.81 -4.22 -30.17
N LYS A 43 3.16 -5.42 -30.61
CA LYS A 43 2.30 -6.61 -30.50
C LYS A 43 2.40 -7.22 -29.09
N LEU A 44 1.27 -7.44 -28.44
CA LEU A 44 1.22 -8.22 -27.20
C LEU A 44 1.65 -9.66 -27.44
N ILE A 45 2.56 -10.19 -26.63
CA ILE A 45 3.11 -11.57 -26.78
C ILE A 45 2.90 -12.44 -25.55
N SER A 46 2.71 -11.87 -24.37
CA SER A 46 2.32 -12.62 -23.17
C SER A 46 1.53 -11.76 -22.20
N VAL A 47 0.69 -12.42 -21.40
CA VAL A 47 -0.10 -11.86 -20.30
C VAL A 47 -0.01 -12.84 -19.14
N GLU A 48 0.37 -12.35 -17.97
CA GLU A 48 0.39 -13.11 -16.71
C GLU A 48 -0.32 -12.28 -15.64
N ARG A 49 -1.35 -12.87 -15.00
CA ARG A 49 -2.10 -12.18 -13.94
C ARG A 49 -1.24 -12.09 -12.68
N ASN A 50 -1.24 -10.92 -12.05
CA ASN A 50 -0.69 -10.76 -10.71
C ASN A 50 -1.76 -11.19 -9.69
N GLU A 51 -1.49 -12.26 -8.95
CA GLU A 51 -2.45 -12.85 -7.99
C GLU A 51 -2.42 -12.15 -6.61
N THR A 52 -1.52 -11.17 -6.39
CA THR A 52 -1.33 -10.54 -5.08
C THR A 52 -2.15 -9.27 -4.85
N GLY A 53 -2.82 -8.73 -5.88
CA GLY A 53 -3.62 -7.50 -5.77
C GLY A 53 -4.99 -7.74 -5.14
N TYR A 54 -5.36 -6.92 -4.14
CA TYR A 54 -6.68 -6.98 -3.46
C TYR A 54 -7.71 -6.03 -4.07
N VAL A 55 -7.30 -4.88 -4.58
CA VAL A 55 -8.18 -3.79 -5.01
C VAL A 55 -8.31 -3.73 -6.53
N ASN A 56 -7.19 -3.65 -7.23
CA ASN A 56 -7.14 -3.59 -8.68
C ASN A 56 -6.63 -4.91 -9.26
N ILE A 57 -7.02 -5.23 -10.50
CA ILE A 57 -6.37 -6.33 -11.21
C ILE A 57 -5.20 -5.80 -12.01
N SER A 58 -4.05 -6.46 -11.85
CA SER A 58 -2.85 -6.15 -12.59
C SER A 58 -2.36 -7.36 -13.36
N TYR A 59 -1.86 -7.11 -14.57
CA TYR A 59 -1.25 -8.10 -15.44
C TYR A 59 0.17 -7.68 -15.75
N HIS A 60 1.11 -8.61 -15.62
CA HIS A 60 2.42 -8.49 -16.23
C HIS A 60 2.28 -8.82 -17.72
N ILE A 61 2.57 -7.86 -18.57
CA ILE A 61 2.46 -8.03 -20.03
C ILE A 61 3.81 -7.87 -20.70
N GLN A 62 4.02 -8.60 -21.78
CA GLN A 62 5.17 -8.42 -22.65
C GLN A 62 4.71 -8.05 -24.06
N THR A 63 5.41 -7.12 -24.67
CA THR A 63 5.17 -6.69 -26.06
C THR A 63 6.40 -6.85 -26.93
N LEU A 64 6.19 -6.94 -28.24
CA LEU A 64 7.25 -7.02 -29.26
C LEU A 64 7.09 -5.87 -30.26
N ARG A 65 8.10 -5.01 -30.37
CA ARG A 65 8.14 -3.91 -31.32
C ARG A 65 9.51 -3.87 -31.98
N GLY A 66 9.57 -3.96 -33.31
CA GLY A 66 10.82 -3.89 -34.06
C GLY A 66 11.85 -4.97 -33.69
N GLY A 67 11.41 -6.13 -33.19
CA GLY A 67 12.28 -7.19 -32.68
C GLY A 67 12.68 -7.06 -31.21
N GLU A 68 12.41 -5.93 -30.55
CA GLU A 68 12.69 -5.70 -29.12
C GLU A 68 11.50 -6.13 -28.28
N ARG A 69 11.78 -6.88 -27.18
CA ARG A 69 10.78 -7.25 -26.17
C ARG A 69 10.82 -6.26 -25.01
N LYS A 70 9.63 -5.77 -24.62
CA LYS A 70 9.49 -4.88 -23.45
C LYS A 70 8.43 -5.43 -22.52
N GLN A 71 8.62 -5.15 -21.22
CA GLN A 71 7.74 -5.56 -20.13
C GLN A 71 7.01 -4.35 -19.56
N TYR A 72 5.75 -4.56 -19.18
CA TYR A 72 4.89 -3.54 -18.59
C TYR A 72 3.96 -4.17 -17.56
N ILE A 73 3.38 -3.33 -16.71
CA ILE A 73 2.23 -3.68 -15.88
C ILE A 73 0.98 -3.02 -16.49
N LEU A 74 -0.01 -3.83 -16.83
CA LEU A 74 -1.34 -3.36 -17.23
C LEU A 74 -2.27 -3.50 -16.04
N ARG A 75 -2.85 -2.39 -15.58
CA ARG A 75 -3.78 -2.34 -14.45
C ARG A 75 -5.18 -2.04 -14.93
N CYS A 76 -6.14 -2.86 -14.48
CA CYS A 76 -7.56 -2.62 -14.57
C CYS A 76 -8.04 -2.06 -13.24
N TYR A 77 -8.50 -0.83 -13.22
CA TYR A 77 -9.00 -0.21 -12.01
C TYR A 77 -10.33 -0.83 -11.59
N ARG A 78 -10.56 -0.96 -10.28
CA ARG A 78 -11.82 -1.45 -9.71
C ARG A 78 -12.99 -0.58 -10.17
N GLN A 79 -14.13 -1.20 -10.46
CA GLN A 79 -15.35 -0.47 -10.82
C GLN A 79 -15.72 0.51 -9.69
N GLY A 80 -16.08 1.74 -10.08
CA GLY A 80 -16.38 2.82 -9.14
C GLY A 80 -15.15 3.64 -8.72
N THR A 81 -13.93 3.28 -9.13
CA THR A 81 -12.76 4.13 -8.91
C THR A 81 -12.97 5.48 -9.60
N HIS A 82 -12.90 6.56 -8.83
CA HIS A 82 -13.12 7.90 -9.34
C HIS A 82 -11.97 8.35 -10.25
N GLU A 83 -12.28 8.88 -11.44
CA GLU A 83 -11.24 9.29 -12.41
C GLU A 83 -10.25 10.32 -11.87
N ASN A 84 -10.68 11.22 -10.98
CA ASN A 84 -9.77 12.20 -10.38
C ASN A 84 -8.75 11.53 -9.44
N LYS A 85 -9.07 10.37 -8.83
CA LYS A 85 -8.13 9.56 -8.07
C LYS A 85 -7.04 9.00 -9.00
N ILE A 86 -7.43 8.42 -10.13
CA ILE A 86 -6.51 7.94 -11.17
C ILE A 86 -5.61 9.07 -11.68
N LYS A 87 -6.19 10.24 -11.93
CA LYS A 87 -5.43 11.42 -12.39
C LYS A 87 -4.44 11.92 -11.35
N PHE A 88 -4.82 11.90 -10.07
CA PHE A 88 -3.93 12.27 -8.97
C PHE A 88 -2.74 11.30 -8.86
N GLU A 89 -3.01 10.00 -8.84
CA GLU A 89 -1.99 8.94 -8.83
C GLU A 89 -1.01 9.11 -10.01
N HIS A 90 -1.54 9.25 -11.23
CA HIS A 90 -0.70 9.38 -12.42
C HIS A 90 0.10 10.69 -12.47
N ALA A 91 -0.46 11.78 -11.96
CA ALA A 91 0.25 13.05 -11.86
C ALA A 91 1.39 12.96 -10.84
N LEU A 92 1.16 12.32 -9.70
CA LEU A 92 2.20 12.05 -8.70
C LEU A 92 3.33 11.20 -9.30
N MET A 93 3.00 10.10 -9.97
CA MET A 93 3.98 9.22 -10.61
C MET A 93 4.74 9.91 -11.75
N LYS A 94 4.17 10.91 -12.38
CA LYS A 94 4.85 11.75 -13.37
C LYS A 94 5.80 12.75 -12.71
N GLU A 95 5.39 13.38 -11.63
CA GLU A 95 6.16 14.39 -10.90
C GLU A 95 7.41 13.82 -10.23
N LEU A 96 7.30 12.63 -9.63
CA LEU A 96 8.39 12.00 -8.89
C LEU A 96 9.72 11.95 -9.65
N PRO A 97 9.79 11.44 -10.89
CA PRO A 97 11.04 11.43 -11.65
C PRO A 97 11.48 12.80 -12.12
N GLU A 98 10.56 13.73 -12.35
CA GLU A 98 10.91 15.11 -12.71
C GLU A 98 11.64 15.83 -11.56
N ARG A 99 11.42 15.34 -10.32
CA ARG A 99 12.09 15.80 -9.10
C ARG A 99 13.26 14.91 -8.65
N GLY A 100 13.62 13.88 -9.42
CA GLY A 100 14.77 13.02 -9.14
C GLY A 100 14.48 11.71 -8.38
N PHE A 101 13.20 11.34 -8.15
CA PHE A 101 12.85 10.05 -7.58
C PHE A 101 12.56 9.02 -8.68
N ASP A 102 13.56 8.21 -9.02
CA ASP A 102 13.51 7.27 -10.16
C ASP A 102 12.98 5.87 -9.82
N LEU A 103 12.57 5.62 -8.56
CA LEU A 103 12.09 4.31 -8.12
C LEU A 103 10.62 4.07 -8.45
N ALA A 104 9.85 5.08 -8.85
CA ALA A 104 8.45 4.93 -9.24
C ALA A 104 8.31 4.45 -10.70
N PRO A 105 7.28 3.63 -11.02
CA PRO A 105 7.02 3.25 -12.40
C PRO A 105 6.57 4.45 -13.23
N ARG A 106 6.85 4.43 -14.52
CA ARG A 106 6.42 5.47 -15.46
C ARG A 106 5.04 5.12 -16.01
N VAL A 107 4.14 6.08 -16.02
CA VAL A 107 2.85 5.93 -16.70
C VAL A 107 3.09 5.95 -18.22
N VAL A 108 2.60 4.95 -18.92
CA VAL A 108 2.64 4.90 -20.38
C VAL A 108 1.41 5.64 -20.93
N VAL A 109 1.67 6.69 -21.71
CA VAL A 109 0.58 7.45 -22.33
C VAL A 109 -0.08 6.67 -23.46
N THR A 110 -1.38 6.86 -23.62
CA THR A 110 -2.16 6.36 -24.75
C THR A 110 -1.83 7.13 -26.03
N LYS A 111 -2.29 6.64 -27.17
CA LYS A 111 -2.08 7.30 -28.49
C LYS A 111 -2.66 8.71 -28.59
N ASP A 112 -3.68 9.01 -27.81
CA ASP A 112 -4.30 10.35 -27.70
C ASP A 112 -3.66 11.23 -26.63
N GLY A 113 -2.60 10.76 -25.95
CA GLY A 113 -1.89 11.50 -24.90
C GLY A 113 -2.51 11.39 -23.51
N SER A 114 -3.57 10.60 -23.31
CA SER A 114 -4.14 10.34 -22.00
C SER A 114 -3.26 9.40 -21.18
N THR A 115 -3.40 9.39 -19.85
CA THR A 115 -2.63 8.51 -18.96
C THR A 115 -3.33 7.18 -18.67
N TYR A 116 -4.58 7.03 -19.10
CA TYR A 116 -5.37 5.79 -19.01
C TYR A 116 -6.34 5.72 -20.18
N ALA A 117 -6.73 4.50 -20.55
CA ALA A 117 -7.75 4.23 -21.56
C ALA A 117 -9.11 4.00 -20.87
N LYS A 118 -10.19 4.60 -21.45
CA LYS A 118 -11.56 4.21 -21.13
C LYS A 118 -11.98 3.09 -22.06
N VAL A 119 -12.36 1.95 -21.49
CA VAL A 119 -12.75 0.77 -22.25
C VAL A 119 -14.22 0.43 -22.00
N PRO A 120 -14.95 -0.12 -23.01
CA PRO A 120 -16.35 -0.53 -22.84
C PRO A 120 -16.47 -1.66 -21.80
N GLU A 121 -17.56 -1.67 -21.04
CA GLU A 121 -17.95 -2.71 -20.07
C GLU A 121 -18.26 -4.05 -20.77
N LYS A 122 -17.28 -4.70 -21.39
CA LYS A 122 -17.49 -5.99 -22.07
C LYS A 122 -16.81 -7.16 -21.41
N PHE A 123 -16.10 -6.97 -20.31
CA PHE A 123 -15.43 -8.05 -19.61
C PHE A 123 -16.28 -8.60 -18.48
N ALA A 124 -16.99 -9.67 -18.74
CA ALA A 124 -18.07 -10.26 -17.94
C ALA A 124 -17.58 -11.24 -16.85
N GLU A 125 -16.46 -11.01 -16.23
CA GLU A 125 -16.11 -11.73 -14.98
C GLU A 125 -15.92 -10.73 -13.84
N GLY A 126 -17.04 -10.32 -13.24
CA GLY A 126 -17.03 -9.47 -12.07
C GLY A 126 -16.89 -7.97 -12.39
N ASN A 127 -17.12 -7.12 -11.41
CA ASN A 127 -17.18 -5.65 -11.42
C ASN A 127 -15.90 -4.93 -11.92
N TRP A 128 -15.51 -5.11 -13.18
CA TRP A 128 -14.27 -4.55 -13.74
C TRP A 128 -14.48 -3.16 -14.31
N ALA A 129 -13.48 -2.34 -14.06
CA ALA A 129 -13.45 -0.95 -14.36
C ALA A 129 -13.49 -0.66 -15.87
N THR A 130 -14.07 0.47 -16.18
CA THR A 130 -14.01 1.13 -17.48
C THR A 130 -12.67 1.83 -17.73
N CYS A 131 -11.72 1.78 -16.78
CA CYS A 131 -10.41 2.44 -16.86
C CYS A 131 -9.26 1.43 -16.78
N ILE A 132 -8.33 1.52 -17.74
CA ILE A 132 -7.12 0.68 -17.82
C ILE A 132 -5.91 1.60 -18.00
N ALA A 133 -4.85 1.35 -17.23
CA ALA A 133 -3.57 2.04 -17.40
C ALA A 133 -2.43 1.04 -17.61
N VAL A 134 -1.37 1.52 -18.25
CA VAL A 134 -0.14 0.76 -18.46
C VAL A 134 1.02 1.51 -17.81
N PHE A 135 1.86 0.76 -17.10
CA PHE A 135 3.02 1.27 -16.39
C PHE A 135 4.29 0.56 -16.83
N SER A 136 5.43 1.23 -16.74
CA SER A 136 6.71 0.57 -16.94
C SER A 136 6.91 -0.52 -15.91
N TYR A 137 7.55 -1.61 -16.32
CA TYR A 137 7.95 -2.67 -15.40
C TYR A 137 9.15 -2.22 -14.56
N LEU A 138 9.08 -2.42 -13.25
CA LEU A 138 10.19 -2.13 -12.33
C LEU A 138 11.04 -3.40 -12.16
N PRO A 139 12.39 -3.27 -12.28
CA PRO A 139 13.29 -4.41 -12.06
C PRO A 139 13.36 -4.76 -10.57
N GLY A 140 13.61 -6.03 -10.28
CA GLY A 140 13.74 -6.54 -8.91
C GLY A 140 12.74 -7.64 -8.59
N GLU A 141 12.81 -8.13 -7.37
CA GLU A 141 12.05 -9.26 -6.85
C GLU A 141 10.95 -8.79 -5.91
N ASP A 142 9.77 -9.44 -5.99
CA ASP A 142 8.72 -9.38 -4.97
C ASP A 142 9.07 -10.41 -3.88
N ARG A 143 9.56 -9.94 -2.73
CA ARG A 143 10.10 -10.83 -1.68
C ARG A 143 9.20 -10.96 -0.47
N TYR A 144 8.35 -9.99 -0.24
CA TYR A 144 7.56 -9.83 0.98
C TYR A 144 6.10 -9.51 0.64
N SER A 145 5.25 -9.60 1.64
CA SER A 145 3.87 -9.11 1.59
C SER A 145 3.59 -8.26 2.83
N TRP A 146 2.43 -7.62 2.90
CA TRP A 146 2.05 -6.82 4.05
C TRP A 146 1.78 -7.67 5.30
N ASP A 147 1.39 -8.95 5.16
CA ASP A 147 1.17 -9.93 6.23
C ASP A 147 2.33 -10.93 6.41
N ALA A 148 3.42 -10.73 5.69
CA ALA A 148 4.73 -11.38 5.87
C ALA A 148 5.85 -10.37 5.63
N PRO A 149 5.92 -9.28 6.45
CA PRO A 149 6.71 -8.09 6.15
C PRO A 149 8.16 -8.14 6.62
N LEU A 150 8.58 -9.18 7.35
CA LEU A 150 9.86 -9.16 8.06
C LEU A 150 11.05 -9.28 7.11
N CYS A 151 11.41 -8.17 6.51
CA CYS A 151 12.65 -8.01 5.75
C CYS A 151 13.88 -7.94 6.68
N THR A 152 15.07 -8.13 6.11
CA THR A 152 16.34 -8.02 6.86
C THR A 152 16.58 -6.61 7.39
N SER A 153 17.47 -6.46 8.38
CA SER A 153 17.80 -5.12 8.92
C SER A 153 18.38 -4.19 7.85
N GLU A 154 19.17 -4.70 6.91
CA GLU A 154 19.72 -3.92 5.79
C GLU A 154 18.61 -3.40 4.85
N GLU A 155 17.64 -4.26 4.55
CA GLU A 155 16.48 -3.90 3.71
C GLU A 155 15.54 -2.94 4.45
N LEU A 156 15.35 -3.10 5.76
CA LEU A 156 14.57 -2.20 6.60
C LEU A 156 15.20 -0.79 6.65
N THR A 157 16.52 -0.73 6.86
CA THR A 157 17.28 0.52 6.79
C THR A 157 17.06 1.21 5.45
N ASN A 158 17.23 0.48 4.35
CA ASN A 158 17.06 1.06 3.02
C ASN A 158 15.60 1.45 2.74
N ALA A 159 14.62 0.72 3.28
CA ALA A 159 13.21 1.12 3.17
C ALA A 159 12.93 2.44 3.88
N ALA A 160 13.46 2.66 5.07
CA ALA A 160 13.33 3.92 5.78
C ALA A 160 14.00 5.09 5.04
N GLU A 161 15.20 4.87 4.49
CA GLU A 161 15.92 5.85 3.67
C GLU A 161 15.15 6.21 2.40
N VAL A 162 14.56 5.21 1.71
CA VAL A 162 13.77 5.44 0.49
C VAL A 162 12.47 6.19 0.79
N LEU A 163 11.79 5.90 1.90
CA LEU A 163 10.62 6.66 2.32
C LEU A 163 10.97 8.12 2.62
N ALA A 164 12.09 8.36 3.33
CA ALA A 164 12.56 9.70 3.62
C ALA A 164 12.91 10.47 2.33
N LEU A 165 13.59 9.82 1.39
CA LEU A 165 13.88 10.37 0.08
C LEU A 165 12.60 10.71 -0.70
N TYR A 166 11.62 9.80 -0.71
CA TYR A 166 10.32 10.03 -1.34
C TYR A 166 9.64 11.29 -0.77
N HIS A 167 9.56 11.40 0.56
CA HIS A 167 8.94 12.54 1.23
C HIS A 167 9.65 13.86 0.91
N ASN A 168 10.97 13.88 0.95
CA ASN A 168 11.75 15.07 0.59
C ASN A 168 11.53 15.47 -0.87
N THR A 169 11.56 14.48 -1.77
CA THR A 169 11.41 14.75 -3.21
C THR A 169 10.05 15.35 -3.54
N ILE A 170 8.96 14.85 -2.92
CA ILE A 170 7.61 15.28 -3.28
C ILE A 170 7.12 16.49 -2.45
N PHE A 171 7.85 16.89 -1.42
CA PHE A 171 7.48 18.04 -0.61
C PHE A 171 7.30 19.31 -1.45
N GLY A 172 6.27 20.10 -1.13
CA GLY A 172 5.90 21.29 -1.89
C GLY A 172 5.16 21.02 -3.21
N TRP A 173 4.92 19.75 -3.58
CA TRP A 173 3.97 19.47 -4.66
C TRP A 173 2.52 19.57 -4.14
N GLU A 174 1.74 20.44 -4.76
CA GLU A 174 0.38 20.75 -4.30
C GLU A 174 -0.68 19.75 -4.79
N GLY A 175 -0.27 18.70 -5.51
CA GLY A 175 -1.18 17.75 -6.14
C GLY A 175 -1.65 18.20 -7.51
N ALA A 176 -2.40 17.33 -8.19
CA ALA A 176 -3.03 17.59 -9.47
C ALA A 176 -4.50 17.21 -9.46
N GLY A 177 -5.31 18.00 -10.11
CA GLY A 177 -6.76 17.78 -10.21
C GLY A 177 -7.52 18.15 -8.94
N ASN A 178 -8.83 17.82 -8.94
CA ASN A 178 -9.75 18.14 -7.84
C ASN A 178 -9.98 16.94 -6.90
N TRP A 179 -9.02 15.99 -6.82
CA TRP A 179 -9.15 14.86 -5.92
C TRP A 179 -8.73 15.25 -4.51
N LYS A 180 -9.63 15.03 -3.55
CA LYS A 180 -9.39 15.21 -2.13
C LYS A 180 -9.86 13.96 -1.39
N GLU A 181 -8.92 13.14 -0.97
CA GLU A 181 -9.16 12.07 0.00
C GLU A 181 -9.16 12.70 1.40
N PRO A 182 -10.07 12.31 2.31
CA PRO A 182 -10.01 12.77 3.70
C PRO A 182 -8.66 12.43 4.33
N ARG A 183 -8.09 13.38 5.08
CA ARG A 183 -6.89 13.15 5.88
C ARG A 183 -7.18 12.21 7.03
N ILE A 184 -6.17 11.56 7.59
CA ILE A 184 -6.38 10.57 8.66
C ILE A 184 -7.18 11.15 9.84
N ILE A 185 -6.90 12.38 10.23
CA ILE A 185 -7.63 13.06 11.30
C ILE A 185 -9.13 13.29 10.98
N GLU A 186 -9.49 13.32 9.72
CA GLU A 186 -10.86 13.45 9.23
C GLU A 186 -11.53 12.08 9.03
N GLN A 187 -10.73 11.02 8.78
CA GLN A 187 -11.21 9.65 8.59
C GLN A 187 -11.60 8.98 9.91
N ILE A 188 -10.83 9.18 11.00
CA ILE A 188 -11.09 8.50 12.29
C ILE A 188 -12.55 8.70 12.78
N PRO A 189 -13.14 9.90 12.77
CA PRO A 189 -14.55 10.06 13.15
C PRO A 189 -15.53 9.31 12.24
N LEU A 190 -15.19 9.14 10.95
CA LEU A 190 -16.00 8.38 10.00
C LEU A 190 -15.91 6.87 10.29
N MET A 191 -14.71 6.37 10.61
CA MET A 191 -14.48 4.98 11.01
C MET A 191 -15.35 4.62 12.23
N VAL A 192 -15.35 5.45 13.28
CA VAL A 192 -16.19 5.26 14.47
C VAL A 192 -17.67 5.08 14.11
N LYS A 193 -18.18 5.88 13.17
CA LYS A 193 -19.57 5.80 12.71
C LYS A 193 -19.84 4.51 11.94
N GLN A 194 -18.94 4.14 11.03
CA GLN A 194 -19.06 2.96 10.17
C GLN A 194 -18.97 1.67 10.98
N TRP A 195 -17.98 1.57 11.88
CA TRP A 195 -17.79 0.38 12.71
C TRP A 195 -19.02 0.12 13.61
N ARG A 196 -19.60 1.17 14.22
CA ARG A 196 -20.86 1.03 14.98
C ARG A 196 -22.00 0.51 14.11
N ALA A 197 -22.09 0.92 12.85
CA ALA A 197 -23.11 0.44 11.95
C ALA A 197 -22.92 -1.05 11.61
N HIS A 198 -21.66 -1.47 11.36
CA HIS A 198 -21.34 -2.87 11.07
C HIS A 198 -21.61 -3.78 12.28
N VAL A 199 -21.18 -3.41 13.49
CA VAL A 199 -21.49 -4.17 14.72
C VAL A 199 -22.99 -4.37 14.89
N LYS A 200 -23.78 -3.33 14.65
CA LYS A 200 -25.25 -3.39 14.81
C LYS A 200 -25.93 -4.31 13.78
N ASN A 201 -25.35 -4.42 12.58
CA ASN A 201 -25.90 -5.18 11.46
C ASN A 201 -25.13 -6.50 11.23
N GLY A 202 -24.21 -6.88 12.13
CA GLY A 202 -23.30 -8.01 11.95
C GLY A 202 -23.98 -9.36 11.81
N GLY A 203 -23.24 -10.32 11.22
CA GLY A 203 -23.66 -11.70 11.00
C GLY A 203 -23.19 -12.66 12.08
N ASN A 204 -22.99 -13.94 11.67
CA ASN A 204 -22.60 -15.04 12.55
C ASN A 204 -21.28 -15.70 12.14
N SER A 205 -20.52 -15.09 11.22
CA SER A 205 -19.22 -15.62 10.83
C SER A 205 -18.20 -15.48 11.98
N VAL A 206 -17.07 -16.17 11.86
CA VAL A 206 -15.96 -16.02 12.82
C VAL A 206 -15.47 -14.57 12.89
N PHE A 207 -15.49 -13.85 11.78
CA PHE A 207 -15.18 -12.42 11.72
C PHE A 207 -16.19 -11.59 12.51
N ASP A 208 -17.50 -11.77 12.26
CA ASP A 208 -18.57 -11.02 12.92
C ASP A 208 -18.54 -11.19 14.43
N LEU A 209 -18.39 -12.43 14.90
CA LEU A 209 -18.37 -12.74 16.33
C LEU A 209 -17.16 -12.10 17.02
N TYR A 210 -15.98 -12.20 16.42
CA TYR A 210 -14.78 -11.59 16.96
C TYR A 210 -14.85 -10.05 16.94
N PHE A 211 -15.38 -9.47 15.87
CA PHE A 211 -15.57 -8.02 15.77
C PHE A 211 -16.54 -7.50 16.83
N ALA A 212 -17.68 -8.18 17.00
CA ALA A 212 -18.67 -7.82 18.03
C ALA A 212 -18.09 -7.89 19.45
N GLU A 213 -17.31 -8.93 19.76
CA GLU A 213 -16.66 -9.11 21.06
C GLU A 213 -15.69 -7.98 21.40
N HIS A 214 -14.97 -7.43 20.40
CA HIS A 214 -13.93 -6.44 20.62
C HIS A 214 -14.34 -5.00 20.26
N SER A 215 -15.55 -4.81 19.76
CA SER A 215 -16.02 -3.54 19.20
C SER A 215 -15.98 -2.36 20.17
N ASP A 216 -16.38 -2.57 21.43
CA ASP A 216 -16.39 -1.52 22.45
C ASP A 216 -14.97 -1.03 22.73
N TYR A 217 -14.03 -1.96 22.90
CA TYR A 217 -12.61 -1.65 23.07
C TYR A 217 -12.05 -0.87 21.86
N LEU A 218 -12.30 -1.36 20.65
CA LEU A 218 -11.84 -0.70 19.41
C LEU A 218 -12.40 0.72 19.27
N LEU A 219 -13.71 0.89 19.52
CA LEU A 219 -14.36 2.19 19.42
C LEU A 219 -13.90 3.19 20.49
N GLU A 220 -13.60 2.72 21.70
CA GLU A 220 -13.08 3.55 22.77
C GLU A 220 -11.67 4.01 22.47
N THR A 221 -10.78 3.09 22.09
CA THR A 221 -9.40 3.40 21.70
C THR A 221 -9.33 4.39 20.52
N LEU A 222 -10.23 4.23 19.52
CA LEU A 222 -10.32 5.21 18.42
C LEU A 222 -10.71 6.61 18.91
N LYS A 223 -11.63 6.73 19.86
CA LYS A 223 -12.00 8.03 20.41
C LYS A 223 -10.85 8.66 21.19
N GLU A 224 -10.11 7.85 21.95
CA GLU A 224 -8.93 8.31 22.67
C GLU A 224 -7.84 8.80 21.71
N SER A 225 -7.61 8.11 20.61
CA SER A 225 -6.64 8.51 19.57
C SER A 225 -6.95 9.87 18.93
N MET A 226 -8.20 10.36 19.02
CA MET A 226 -8.58 11.68 18.50
C MET A 226 -8.13 12.84 19.42
N HIS A 227 -7.66 12.58 20.63
CA HIS A 227 -7.24 13.64 21.54
C HIS A 227 -5.88 14.24 21.16
N TYR A 228 -5.04 13.48 20.48
CA TYR A 228 -3.74 13.95 20.01
C TYR A 228 -3.32 13.22 18.72
N PRO A 229 -2.66 13.89 17.76
CA PRO A 229 -2.47 15.35 17.72
C PRO A 229 -3.80 16.09 17.65
N THR A 230 -3.91 17.20 18.37
CA THR A 230 -5.07 18.09 18.21
C THR A 230 -5.10 18.64 16.78
N ARG A 231 -6.27 19.10 16.31
CA ARG A 231 -6.37 19.70 14.97
C ARG A 231 -5.35 20.83 14.76
N ALA A 232 -5.14 21.65 15.77
CA ALA A 232 -4.17 22.75 15.71
C ALA A 232 -2.73 22.26 15.54
N VAL A 233 -2.32 21.21 16.24
CA VAL A 233 -1.00 20.58 16.08
C VAL A 233 -0.90 19.91 14.70
N TYR A 234 -1.90 19.11 14.34
CA TYR A 234 -1.91 18.38 13.07
C TYR A 234 -1.76 19.29 11.86
N ASP A 235 -2.45 20.43 11.85
CA ASP A 235 -2.40 21.39 10.73
C ASP A 235 -1.04 22.13 10.63
N THR A 236 -0.16 22.03 11.66
CA THR A 236 1.22 22.54 11.61
C THR A 236 2.25 21.52 11.15
N LEU A 237 1.90 20.22 11.12
CA LEU A 237 2.80 19.18 10.64
C LEU A 237 3.02 19.31 9.12
N PRO A 238 4.18 18.89 8.59
CA PRO A 238 4.39 18.87 7.13
C PRO A 238 3.37 17.98 6.42
N HIS A 239 2.66 18.55 5.44
CA HIS A 239 1.72 17.86 4.57
C HIS A 239 2.30 17.74 3.17
N LEU A 240 2.13 16.58 2.56
CA LEU A 240 2.60 16.27 1.22
C LEU A 240 1.77 15.14 0.61
N ALA A 241 2.03 14.78 -0.63
CA ALA A 241 1.44 13.59 -1.23
C ALA A 241 2.12 12.35 -0.63
N ILE A 242 1.51 11.75 0.39
CA ILE A 242 1.97 10.52 0.99
C ILE A 242 1.71 9.32 0.09
N HIS A 243 2.46 8.22 0.27
CA HIS A 243 2.18 6.96 -0.42
C HIS A 243 0.88 6.33 0.06
N GLY A 244 0.62 6.37 1.37
CA GLY A 244 -0.59 5.89 2.02
C GLY A 244 -0.71 4.38 2.14
N ASP A 245 0.26 3.61 1.60
CA ASP A 245 0.35 2.15 1.68
C ASP A 245 1.80 1.66 1.52
N TYR A 246 2.74 2.31 2.21
CA TYR A 246 4.17 1.99 2.13
C TYR A 246 4.49 0.75 2.95
N HIS A 247 4.49 -0.43 2.30
CA HIS A 247 4.80 -1.72 2.93
C HIS A 247 5.73 -2.57 2.05
N PRO A 248 6.37 -3.63 2.61
CA PRO A 248 7.36 -4.41 1.86
C PRO A 248 6.82 -5.07 0.58
N GLY A 249 5.52 -5.37 0.51
CA GLY A 249 4.87 -5.93 -0.66
C GLY A 249 4.70 -4.95 -1.82
N ASN A 250 4.84 -3.63 -1.58
CA ASN A 250 4.80 -2.57 -2.59
C ASN A 250 6.21 -2.12 -3.02
N LEU A 251 7.24 -2.92 -2.68
CA LEU A 251 8.63 -2.65 -2.99
C LEU A 251 9.24 -3.76 -3.85
N LYS A 252 10.07 -3.37 -4.82
CA LYS A 252 10.97 -4.28 -5.52
C LYS A 252 12.33 -4.28 -4.85
N PHE A 253 12.94 -5.46 -4.74
CA PHE A 253 14.25 -5.64 -4.13
C PHE A 253 15.26 -6.18 -5.14
N LEU A 254 16.42 -5.56 -5.21
CA LEU A 254 17.57 -6.01 -6.00
C LEU A 254 18.85 -5.86 -5.18
N ASN A 255 19.59 -6.95 -4.98
CA ASN A 255 20.83 -6.94 -4.20
C ASN A 255 20.66 -6.33 -2.78
N ARG A 256 19.57 -6.67 -2.09
CA ARG A 256 19.17 -6.17 -0.76
C ARG A 256 18.89 -4.66 -0.70
N LYS A 257 18.71 -4.03 -1.84
CA LYS A 257 18.31 -2.63 -1.95
C LYS A 257 16.96 -2.53 -2.62
N ILE A 258 16.22 -1.48 -2.31
CA ILE A 258 14.98 -1.18 -3.01
C ILE A 258 15.34 -0.67 -4.41
N SER A 259 14.76 -1.32 -5.40
CA SER A 259 14.90 -0.98 -6.82
C SER A 259 13.61 -0.46 -7.44
N GLY A 260 12.52 -0.43 -6.67
CA GLY A 260 11.25 0.11 -7.11
C GLY A 260 10.25 0.26 -5.97
N LEU A 261 9.41 1.29 -6.07
CA LEU A 261 8.25 1.58 -5.22
C LEU A 261 7.03 1.70 -6.14
N PHE A 262 5.99 0.94 -5.88
CA PHE A 262 4.79 0.90 -6.73
C PHE A 262 3.50 0.89 -5.88
N ASP A 263 2.36 0.90 -6.55
CA ASP A 263 1.01 0.90 -5.96
C ASP A 263 0.65 2.19 -5.23
N PHE A 264 0.62 3.30 -5.99
CA PHE A 264 0.28 4.64 -5.51
C PHE A 264 -1.22 4.92 -5.45
N ASP A 265 -2.08 3.90 -5.55
CA ASP A 265 -3.53 4.09 -5.59
C ASP A 265 -4.14 4.55 -4.25
N TRP A 266 -3.39 4.44 -3.14
CA TRP A 266 -3.73 4.99 -1.83
C TRP A 266 -3.10 6.36 -1.56
N ALA A 267 -2.33 6.90 -2.52
CA ALA A 267 -1.68 8.18 -2.35
C ALA A 267 -2.70 9.32 -2.18
N LYS A 268 -2.43 10.21 -1.24
CA LYS A 268 -3.27 11.36 -0.89
C LYS A 268 -2.45 12.47 -0.25
N MET A 269 -3.03 13.66 -0.17
CA MET A 269 -2.44 14.76 0.60
C MET A 269 -2.70 14.54 2.09
N ASP A 270 -1.64 14.26 2.86
CA ASP A 270 -1.72 14.05 4.31
C ASP A 270 -0.38 14.41 4.98
N THR A 271 -0.28 14.32 6.32
CA THR A 271 1.01 14.53 6.98
C THR A 271 1.95 13.36 6.73
N ARG A 272 3.25 13.65 6.44
CA ARG A 272 4.26 12.58 6.29
C ARG A 272 4.38 11.71 7.54
N CYS A 273 4.09 12.27 8.71
CA CYS A 273 4.16 11.54 9.97
C CYS A 273 3.16 10.37 10.02
N PHE A 274 2.01 10.48 9.35
CA PHE A 274 1.09 9.36 9.18
C PHE A 274 1.66 8.26 8.26
N ASP A 275 2.31 8.63 7.17
CA ASP A 275 2.95 7.67 6.26
C ASP A 275 4.11 6.92 6.95
N VAL A 276 4.90 7.63 7.77
CA VAL A 276 5.92 7.01 8.65
C VAL A 276 5.28 6.06 9.66
N GLY A 277 4.15 6.46 10.26
CA GLY A 277 3.38 5.60 11.18
C GLY A 277 2.87 4.34 10.50
N LEU A 278 2.35 4.44 9.26
CA LEU A 278 1.96 3.29 8.42
C LEU A 278 3.15 2.38 8.10
N ALA A 279 4.28 2.96 7.72
CA ALA A 279 5.49 2.19 7.46
C ALA A 279 5.95 1.42 8.70
N ILE A 280 5.96 2.06 9.88
CA ILE A 280 6.30 1.39 11.14
C ILE A 280 5.29 0.27 11.44
N PHE A 281 3.99 0.53 11.27
CA PHE A 281 2.95 -0.49 11.41
C PHE A 281 3.28 -1.71 10.54
N TYR A 282 3.54 -1.53 9.25
CA TYR A 282 3.78 -2.63 8.33
C TYR A 282 5.13 -3.34 8.54
N PHE A 283 6.23 -2.59 8.63
CA PHE A 283 7.57 -3.16 8.67
C PHE A 283 8.01 -3.68 10.04
N CYS A 284 7.38 -3.20 11.11
CA CYS A 284 7.84 -3.45 12.48
C CYS A 284 6.85 -4.26 13.31
N THR A 285 5.72 -4.72 12.77
CA THR A 285 4.77 -5.57 13.50
C THR A 285 4.99 -7.03 13.18
N SER A 286 4.97 -7.89 14.20
CA SER A 286 5.15 -9.33 14.05
C SER A 286 3.85 -10.02 13.65
N TRP A 287 3.93 -10.95 12.69
CA TRP A 287 2.89 -11.89 12.30
C TRP A 287 3.19 -13.32 12.77
N GLU A 288 4.24 -13.51 13.56
CA GLU A 288 4.60 -14.82 14.09
C GLU A 288 3.64 -15.24 15.22
N VAL A 289 3.24 -16.52 15.26
CA VAL A 289 2.18 -17.04 16.14
C VAL A 289 2.31 -16.61 17.61
N ASN A 290 3.54 -16.59 18.15
CA ASN A 290 3.77 -16.26 19.55
C ASN A 290 3.88 -14.76 19.85
N SER A 291 4.01 -13.93 18.83
CA SER A 291 4.22 -12.48 18.93
C SER A 291 3.34 -11.68 17.97
N ASP A 292 2.32 -12.34 17.40
CA ASP A 292 1.42 -11.72 16.44
C ASP A 292 0.73 -10.48 17.02
N GLY A 293 0.88 -9.36 16.31
CA GLY A 293 0.42 -8.05 16.74
C GLY A 293 1.37 -7.30 17.67
N ASN A 294 2.55 -7.86 18.04
CA ASN A 294 3.53 -7.12 18.81
C ASN A 294 4.34 -6.20 17.89
N LEU A 295 4.51 -4.95 18.31
CA LEU A 295 5.46 -4.04 17.66
C LEU A 295 6.89 -4.40 18.09
N LEU A 296 7.75 -4.66 17.13
CA LEU A 296 9.16 -5.05 17.33
C LEU A 296 10.00 -3.78 17.54
N VAL A 297 10.23 -3.43 18.80
CA VAL A 297 10.85 -2.18 19.23
C VAL A 297 12.20 -1.92 18.58
N ASP A 298 13.06 -2.94 18.48
CA ASP A 298 14.38 -2.82 17.83
C ASP A 298 14.26 -2.47 16.34
N ARG A 299 13.18 -2.92 15.67
CA ARG A 299 12.92 -2.56 14.28
C ARG A 299 12.38 -1.14 14.15
N VAL A 300 11.54 -0.70 15.08
CA VAL A 300 11.08 0.69 15.14
C VAL A 300 12.26 1.64 15.33
N GLU A 301 13.16 1.30 16.24
CA GLU A 301 14.39 2.08 16.48
C GLU A 301 15.25 2.16 15.23
N LEU A 302 15.54 1.02 14.58
CA LEU A 302 16.33 0.96 13.36
C LEU A 302 15.68 1.76 12.21
N PHE A 303 14.35 1.64 12.06
CA PHE A 303 13.61 2.37 11.04
C PHE A 303 13.71 3.89 11.24
N LEU A 304 13.44 4.35 12.46
CA LEU A 304 13.52 5.78 12.78
C LEU A 304 14.94 6.33 12.69
N ASP A 305 15.94 5.61 13.19
CA ASP A 305 17.35 6.03 13.08
C ASP A 305 17.78 6.14 11.60
N SER A 306 17.24 5.30 10.74
CA SER A 306 17.53 5.34 9.30
C SER A 306 16.77 6.46 8.59
N TYR A 307 15.51 6.68 8.94
CA TYR A 307 14.71 7.78 8.39
C TYR A 307 15.29 9.15 8.79
N GLN A 308 15.73 9.31 10.04
CA GLN A 308 16.28 10.55 10.59
C GLN A 308 17.65 10.95 10.01
N LYS A 309 18.33 10.05 9.28
CA LYS A 309 19.60 10.36 8.61
C LYS A 309 19.45 11.22 7.35
N ILE A 310 18.22 11.42 6.88
CA ILE A 310 17.99 12.26 5.71
C ILE A 310 18.44 13.69 5.99
N GLU A 311 19.29 14.24 5.16
CA GLU A 311 19.70 15.63 5.23
C GLU A 311 18.79 16.47 4.33
N ALA A 312 18.45 17.67 4.78
CA ALA A 312 17.82 18.63 3.90
C ALA A 312 18.89 19.13 2.91
N GLU A 313 18.69 18.94 1.62
CA GLU A 313 19.52 19.56 0.61
C GLU A 313 19.22 21.07 0.55
N ASP A 314 20.20 21.86 0.08
CA ASP A 314 20.03 23.31 -0.08
C ASP A 314 18.77 23.64 -0.88
N GLY A 315 17.78 24.26 -0.20
CA GLY A 315 16.48 24.62 -0.77
C GLY A 315 15.35 23.61 -0.56
N GLN A 316 15.58 22.50 0.12
CA GLN A 316 14.52 21.59 0.62
C GLN A 316 14.26 21.86 2.11
N GLU A 317 13.01 22.18 2.45
CA GLU A 317 12.63 22.57 3.81
C GLU A 317 12.26 21.39 4.73
N LEU A 318 12.33 20.12 4.25
CA LEU A 318 11.78 18.99 5.00
C LEU A 318 12.85 18.34 5.89
N GLY A 319 13.83 17.68 5.58
CA GLY A 319 14.82 17.02 6.45
C GLY A 319 14.23 15.98 7.44
N PRO A 320 14.89 15.73 8.58
CA PRO A 320 14.45 14.79 9.61
C PRO A 320 13.09 15.15 10.22
N LEU A 321 12.43 14.18 10.87
CA LEU A 321 11.21 14.45 11.66
C LEU A 321 11.51 15.45 12.78
N THR A 322 10.68 16.46 12.89
CA THR A 322 10.76 17.49 13.92
C THR A 322 10.20 17.01 15.26
N SER A 323 10.46 17.74 16.36
CA SER A 323 9.91 17.40 17.68
C SER A 323 8.37 17.26 17.69
N PRO A 324 7.57 18.16 17.08
CA PRO A 324 6.12 17.98 17.00
C PRO A 324 5.69 16.73 16.21
N GLU A 325 6.44 16.35 15.18
CA GLU A 325 6.18 15.13 14.44
C GLU A 325 6.48 13.88 15.28
N LEU A 326 7.62 13.85 15.98
CA LEU A 326 7.99 12.76 16.88
C LEU A 326 7.00 12.64 18.06
N GLU A 327 6.51 13.74 18.63
CA GLU A 327 5.45 13.71 19.64
C GLU A 327 4.13 13.15 19.11
N SER A 328 3.82 13.39 17.83
CA SER A 328 2.60 12.91 17.19
C SER A 328 2.70 11.45 16.71
N LEU A 329 3.92 10.95 16.46
CA LEU A 329 4.15 9.68 15.78
C LEU A 329 3.55 8.45 16.50
N PRO A 330 3.65 8.26 17.82
CA PRO A 330 2.99 7.13 18.51
C PRO A 330 1.47 7.11 18.31
N HIS A 331 0.83 8.26 18.32
CA HIS A 331 -0.60 8.41 18.05
C HIS A 331 -0.93 8.09 16.60
N LEU A 332 -0.05 8.46 15.66
CA LEU A 332 -0.23 8.17 14.24
C LEU A 332 0.08 6.70 13.90
N ILE A 333 0.93 6.02 14.67
CA ILE A 333 1.07 4.54 14.58
C ILE A 333 -0.24 3.86 15.00
N LEU A 334 -0.88 4.32 16.08
CA LEU A 334 -2.20 3.83 16.48
C LEU A 334 -3.26 4.12 15.41
N ALA A 335 -3.27 5.32 14.85
CA ALA A 335 -4.16 5.71 13.75
C ALA A 335 -3.91 4.87 12.49
N SER A 336 -2.67 4.47 12.21
CA SER A 336 -2.29 3.59 11.10
C SER A 336 -2.88 2.19 11.26
N ASN A 337 -2.80 1.63 12.47
CA ASN A 337 -3.48 0.36 12.77
C ASN A 337 -5.01 0.47 12.57
N ALA A 338 -5.61 1.55 13.03
CA ALA A 338 -7.04 1.80 12.82
C ALA A 338 -7.40 1.95 11.34
N TYR A 339 -6.55 2.59 10.55
CA TYR A 339 -6.73 2.76 9.10
C TYR A 339 -6.74 1.40 8.36
N VAL A 340 -5.81 0.51 8.69
CA VAL A 340 -5.76 -0.84 8.11
C VAL A 340 -6.93 -1.70 8.60
N LEU A 341 -7.33 -1.55 9.87
CA LEU A 341 -8.54 -2.19 10.39
C LEU A 341 -9.81 -1.71 9.68
N ASP A 342 -9.91 -0.41 9.38
CA ASP A 342 -11.06 0.15 8.66
C ASP A 342 -11.18 -0.45 7.25
N TRP A 343 -10.06 -0.57 6.53
CA TRP A 343 -10.01 -1.29 5.27
C TRP A 343 -10.43 -2.75 5.44
N THR A 344 -9.89 -3.46 6.43
CA THR A 344 -10.20 -4.87 6.71
C THR A 344 -11.71 -5.08 6.95
N ILE A 345 -12.30 -4.24 7.80
CA ILE A 345 -13.71 -4.30 8.16
C ILE A 345 -14.59 -3.91 6.96
N GLY A 346 -14.26 -2.81 6.30
CA GLY A 346 -14.99 -2.31 5.14
C GLY A 346 -14.99 -3.31 3.98
N GLU A 347 -13.84 -3.89 3.65
CA GLU A 347 -13.70 -4.88 2.59
C GLU A 347 -14.47 -6.17 2.92
N PHE A 348 -14.41 -6.63 4.18
CA PHE A 348 -15.18 -7.80 4.62
C PHE A 348 -16.68 -7.63 4.38
N TYR A 349 -17.26 -6.51 4.76
CA TYR A 349 -18.71 -6.27 4.59
C TYR A 349 -19.12 -5.86 3.17
N THR A 350 -18.17 -5.49 2.32
CA THR A 350 -18.46 -5.07 0.93
C THR A 350 -18.33 -6.23 -0.06
N THR A 351 -17.29 -7.06 0.07
CA THR A 351 -16.96 -8.10 -0.91
C THR A 351 -17.24 -9.51 -0.41
N HIS A 352 -17.57 -9.66 0.88
CA HIS A 352 -17.85 -10.95 1.54
C HIS A 352 -16.75 -12.01 1.26
N PRO A 353 -15.49 -11.70 1.58
CA PRO A 353 -14.36 -12.58 1.34
C PRO A 353 -14.33 -13.73 2.35
N ASP A 354 -13.27 -14.54 2.29
CA ASP A 354 -12.99 -15.59 3.26
C ASP A 354 -12.97 -15.04 4.71
N ALA A 355 -13.95 -15.45 5.51
CA ALA A 355 -14.13 -14.95 6.87
C ALA A 355 -13.00 -15.34 7.83
N GLU A 356 -12.37 -16.51 7.67
CA GLU A 356 -11.23 -16.95 8.48
C GLU A 356 -10.00 -16.10 8.20
N LYS A 357 -9.72 -15.82 6.91
CA LYS A 357 -8.62 -14.97 6.50
C LYS A 357 -8.77 -13.56 7.06
N TYR A 358 -9.94 -12.95 6.91
CA TYR A 358 -10.19 -11.58 7.38
C TYR A 358 -10.29 -11.49 8.90
N ALA A 359 -10.79 -12.54 9.58
CA ALA A 359 -10.74 -12.63 11.03
C ALA A 359 -9.29 -12.61 11.55
N ARG A 360 -8.35 -13.27 10.87
CA ARG A 360 -6.92 -13.23 11.21
C ARG A 360 -6.36 -11.79 11.11
N TYR A 361 -6.73 -11.04 10.07
CA TYR A 361 -6.32 -9.64 9.93
C TYR A 361 -6.90 -8.75 11.03
N LEU A 362 -8.18 -8.93 11.35
CA LEU A 362 -8.83 -8.23 12.46
C LEU A 362 -8.17 -8.57 13.81
N GLN A 363 -7.90 -9.86 14.06
CA GLN A 363 -7.21 -10.31 15.27
C GLN A 363 -5.83 -9.71 15.44
N HIS A 364 -5.05 -9.63 14.34
CA HIS A 364 -3.74 -8.99 14.32
C HIS A 364 -3.84 -7.53 14.75
N GLY A 365 -4.72 -6.74 14.13
CA GLY A 365 -4.89 -5.33 14.47
C GLY A 365 -5.38 -5.10 15.90
N VAL A 366 -6.29 -5.96 16.42
CA VAL A 366 -6.73 -5.90 17.83
C VAL A 366 -5.59 -6.19 18.80
N ARG A 367 -4.73 -7.18 18.51
CA ARG A 367 -3.55 -7.47 19.34
C ARG A 367 -2.57 -6.32 19.35
N LEU A 368 -2.29 -5.74 18.17
CA LEU A 368 -1.42 -4.58 18.10
C LEU A 368 -1.98 -3.38 18.87
N MET A 369 -3.28 -3.12 18.77
CA MET A 369 -3.91 -2.04 19.53
C MET A 369 -3.76 -2.24 21.03
N LYS A 370 -3.91 -3.47 21.54
CA LYS A 370 -3.67 -3.84 22.94
C LYS A 370 -2.21 -3.65 23.33
N TRP A 371 -1.30 -4.17 22.49
CA TRP A 371 0.15 -4.02 22.73
C TRP A 371 0.56 -2.54 22.83
N LEU A 372 0.06 -1.70 21.93
CA LEU A 372 0.31 -0.25 21.95
C LEU A 372 -0.17 0.38 23.25
N GLY A 373 -1.36 0.03 23.74
CA GLY A 373 -1.87 0.50 25.02
C GLY A 373 -1.01 0.10 26.21
N GLU A 374 -0.57 -1.18 26.25
CA GLU A 374 0.27 -1.73 27.32
C GLU A 374 1.70 -1.17 27.33
N ASN A 375 2.24 -0.79 26.17
CA ASN A 375 3.62 -0.35 26.00
C ASN A 375 3.73 1.15 25.64
N TRP A 376 2.67 1.93 25.84
CA TRP A 376 2.57 3.31 25.38
C TRP A 376 3.72 4.19 25.84
N THR A 377 4.02 4.17 27.15
CA THR A 377 5.09 5.01 27.73
C THR A 377 6.46 4.66 27.14
N SER A 378 6.76 3.38 27.00
CA SER A 378 8.04 2.91 26.43
C SER A 378 8.17 3.31 24.97
N LEU A 379 7.08 3.24 24.19
CA LEU A 379 7.08 3.67 22.79
C LEU A 379 7.27 5.18 22.68
N MET A 380 6.58 5.97 23.51
CA MET A 380 6.76 7.41 23.58
C MET A 380 8.20 7.79 23.91
N ASP A 381 8.78 7.17 24.95
CA ASP A 381 10.16 7.43 25.37
C ASP A 381 11.14 7.09 24.23
N LEU A 382 11.00 5.92 23.57
CA LEU A 382 11.81 5.53 22.43
C LEU A 382 11.78 6.58 21.32
N VAL A 383 10.56 6.95 20.88
CA VAL A 383 10.38 7.87 19.73
C VAL A 383 10.98 9.25 20.07
N LEU A 384 10.79 9.74 21.30
CA LEU A 384 11.30 11.02 21.73
C LEU A 384 12.84 11.08 21.87
N THR A 385 13.53 9.93 21.98
CA THR A 385 15.01 9.90 21.91
C THR A 385 15.56 10.21 20.51
N LYS A 386 14.72 10.23 19.48
CA LYS A 386 15.10 10.49 18.08
C LYS A 386 15.06 11.99 17.69
N ARG A 387 14.91 12.88 18.70
CA ARG A 387 14.93 14.35 18.54
C ARG A 387 16.29 14.90 18.10
#